data_f4f0a342493cd19b604c78231d38d0da
#
_entry.id   f4f0a342493cd19b604c78231d38d0da
#
_cell.length_a   1.000
_cell.length_b   1.000
_cell.length_c   1.000
_cell.angle_alpha   90.00
_cell.angle_beta   90.00
_cell.angle_gamma   90.00
#
_symmetry.space_group_name_H-M   'P 1'
#
loop_
_entity.id
_entity.type
_entity.pdbx_description
1 polymer ?
#
loop_
_entity_poly.entity_id
_entity_poly.type
_entity_poly.pdbx_seq_one_letter_code
_entity_poly.pdbx_strand_id
1 'polypeptide(L)'
;MSVKEQQTGAWAPEWVQETEPDYTPRPRRSRKQRRPRWPGIALALVCLATIAALVWHFTRQKEIPLEMAAGYVASEAETAPLYDEEGNVLRQLVRGSQVTYVVEEAHKDRPDQVRVPQEDGSFAWLDRENLTDDLSGVVTLKTVYVRRAQNLTDEGGDPTGPLVLRGQALTVTGYRDLAADGSVSYYRADGGYIPARYVRLTEDQATAPYDADMARLHADRGDSWGGGDAAGLDYDAYEKPRFGGSVMPDTVKALYLNNEAIRNPEAYIAVADGCGINAFVVDIMDGGAIGYASPVMQKYSPSAYADAYNTLESYQAAVKKLKDAGYYVIGRITAFNDPNLAADHPECVIADLSGQPLKIGGMYWPSVYSRQVWQYKVDLALEAAETMGFNEIQFDYVRFPDGTWDYDEAGTIDYHNDNDESKAQAVQRFLQYAADRLHGAGVYVSADVFGECAEKYVTAYGQYWAAISGVVDAISAMPYPDHYSASGSWLPWEHPYETMKTFGEKAAARQQETPSPAAVRTWIQCYNAIREPYNTYGPDEIAAQIRALNDTGNTGGYMTWNAASSLDKYRYVSGVLN
;
A
#
# COMPACT_ATOMS: atom_id res chain seq x y z
N MET A 1 27.52 -27.92 -34.45
CA MET A 1 28.94 -27.64 -34.60
C MET A 1 29.43 -27.32 -33.21
N SER A 2 29.88 -28.30 -32.45
CA SER A 2 31.21 -28.93 -32.41
C SER A 2 32.22 -28.04 -31.71
N VAL A 3 32.56 -28.39 -30.47
CA VAL A 3 33.68 -29.22 -29.97
C VAL A 3 34.82 -28.29 -29.51
N LYS A 4 35.47 -28.43 -28.38
CA LYS A 4 36.15 -29.43 -27.52
C LYS A 4 36.70 -28.71 -26.30
N GLU A 5 36.60 -29.19 -25.07
CA GLU A 5 37.52 -30.14 -24.38
C GLU A 5 39.01 -29.78 -24.35
N GLN A 6 39.58 -29.71 -23.16
CA GLN A 6 40.69 -30.50 -22.61
C GLN A 6 41.23 -29.84 -21.35
N GLN A 7 41.15 -30.47 -20.17
CA GLN A 7 42.06 -31.47 -19.56
C GLN A 7 43.44 -30.89 -19.25
N THR A 8 43.93 -30.96 -18.10
CA THR A 8 44.62 -31.88 -17.21
C THR A 8 45.56 -31.05 -16.35
N GLY A 9 46.06 -31.39 -15.22
CA GLY A 9 46.34 -32.59 -14.54
C GLY A 9 46.98 -32.37 -13.16
N ALA A 10 46.93 -33.38 -12.43
CA ALA A 10 47.50 -33.61 -11.12
C ALA A 10 49.05 -33.63 -11.09
N TRP A 11 49.59 -33.42 -9.92
CA TRP A 11 50.86 -34.05 -9.51
C TRP A 11 50.97 -34.08 -7.98
N ALA A 12 50.97 -35.24 -7.38
CA ALA A 12 51.80 -35.67 -6.26
C ALA A 12 52.92 -36.49 -6.89
N PRO A 13 54.05 -36.60 -6.34
CA PRO A 13 54.53 -37.66 -5.47
C PRO A 13 55.62 -37.16 -4.48
N GLU A 14 56.27 -37.86 -3.65
CA GLU A 14 56.63 -39.27 -3.44
C GLU A 14 57.54 -39.34 -2.20
N TRP A 15 57.47 -40.40 -1.52
CA TRP A 15 58.34 -41.09 -0.62
C TRP A 15 59.85 -40.96 -0.86
N VAL A 16 60.67 -40.98 0.18
CA VAL A 16 61.85 -41.82 0.28
C VAL A 16 62.22 -42.15 1.74
N GLN A 17 62.36 -43.40 1.97
CA GLN A 17 62.80 -44.18 3.11
C GLN A 17 64.33 -44.13 3.34
N GLU A 18 64.66 -44.63 4.56
CA GLU A 18 65.87 -45.41 4.86
C GLU A 18 67.14 -44.65 5.20
N THR A 19 67.94 -44.99 6.17
CA THR A 19 68.39 -46.28 6.67
C THR A 19 69.11 -46.10 8.00
N GLU A 20 68.99 -47.09 8.87
CA GLU A 20 70.01 -47.41 9.91
C GLU A 20 71.31 -47.92 9.27
N PRO A 21 72.46 -47.96 9.97
CA PRO A 21 72.89 -49.11 10.73
C PRO A 21 73.78 -48.77 11.97
N ASP A 22 73.67 -49.49 12.99
CA ASP A 22 74.26 -50.78 13.49
C ASP A 22 75.70 -50.69 14.05
N TYR A 23 75.84 -51.34 15.20
CA TYR A 23 76.93 -52.12 15.76
C TYR A 23 77.64 -51.66 17.04
N THR A 24 77.45 -52.49 18.00
CA THR A 24 78.07 -52.83 19.30
C THR A 24 79.61 -53.06 19.25
N PRO A 25 80.36 -53.56 20.31
CA PRO A 25 80.06 -53.81 21.72
C PRO A 25 81.20 -53.48 22.76
N ARG A 26 80.85 -53.48 24.04
CA ARG A 26 81.55 -53.99 25.30
C ARG A 26 83.03 -53.69 25.55
N PRO A 27 83.58 -53.72 26.85
CA PRO A 27 83.14 -54.59 27.95
C PRO A 27 83.23 -54.08 29.41
N ARG A 28 82.61 -54.84 30.29
CA ARG A 28 82.68 -55.03 31.73
C ARG A 28 83.85 -54.44 32.49
N ARG A 29 83.55 -53.84 33.68
CA ARG A 29 84.16 -54.27 34.96
C ARG A 29 83.26 -53.90 36.17
N SER A 30 83.33 -54.81 37.10
CA SER A 30 82.60 -55.12 38.30
C SER A 30 82.88 -54.18 39.51
N ARG A 31 81.95 -54.25 40.46
CA ARG A 31 82.02 -54.17 41.93
C ARG A 31 81.58 -52.90 42.56
N LYS A 32 80.62 -52.79 43.39
CA LYS A 32 80.36 -53.34 44.72
C LYS A 32 79.06 -52.78 45.30
N GLN A 33 78.32 -53.67 45.94
CA GLN A 33 77.11 -53.32 46.73
C GLN A 33 77.38 -52.33 47.80
N ARG A 34 76.43 -51.33 47.94
CA ARG A 34 75.98 -50.79 49.25
C ARG A 34 74.46 -50.57 49.10
N ARG A 35 73.71 -51.25 49.95
CA ARG A 35 72.29 -50.95 50.18
C ARG A 35 72.20 -49.64 50.96
N PRO A 36 71.28 -48.73 50.55
CA PRO A 36 70.59 -47.92 51.52
C PRO A 36 69.09 -48.09 51.51
N ARG A 37 68.51 -48.04 52.61
CA ARG A 37 67.13 -48.07 53.02
C ARG A 37 66.29 -47.05 52.26
N TRP A 38 65.30 -47.49 51.45
CA TRP A 38 64.29 -46.61 50.91
C TRP A 38 62.90 -47.29 50.81
N PRO A 39 62.21 -47.52 51.94
CA PRO A 39 60.79 -47.79 51.87
C PRO A 39 59.90 -46.48 51.96
N GLY A 40 60.46 -45.36 52.43
CA GLY A 40 59.66 -44.14 52.65
C GLY A 40 59.43 -43.24 51.40
N ILE A 41 60.43 -43.22 50.50
CA ILE A 41 60.32 -42.33 49.29
C ILE A 41 59.47 -42.99 48.22
N ALA A 42 59.46 -44.32 48.13
CA ALA A 42 58.58 -45.06 47.18
C ALA A 42 57.07 -44.87 47.56
N LEU A 43 56.79 -44.89 48.87
CA LEU A 43 55.40 -44.65 49.35
C LEU A 43 54.94 -43.21 49.10
N ALA A 44 55.84 -42.21 49.30
CA ALA A 44 55.54 -40.80 49.02
C ALA A 44 55.32 -40.51 47.52
N LEU A 45 56.08 -41.14 46.63
CA LEU A 45 55.91 -41.03 45.19
C LEU A 45 54.63 -41.75 44.67
N VAL A 46 54.27 -42.87 45.30
CA VAL A 46 52.97 -43.54 44.98
C VAL A 46 51.79 -42.71 45.48
N CYS A 47 51.91 -42.09 46.69
CA CYS A 47 50.86 -41.19 47.16
C CYS A 47 50.76 -39.92 46.32
N LEU A 48 51.86 -39.32 45.86
CA LEU A 48 51.85 -38.18 44.96
C LEU A 48 51.31 -38.56 43.57
N ALA A 49 51.65 -39.74 43.06
CA ALA A 49 51.10 -40.22 41.78
C ALA A 49 49.61 -40.56 41.88
N THR A 50 49.13 -41.09 43.00
CA THR A 50 47.69 -41.30 43.24
C THR A 50 46.96 -40.02 43.48
N ILE A 51 47.51 -39.06 44.16
CA ILE A 51 46.92 -37.71 44.31
C ILE A 51 46.90 -37.00 42.95
N ALA A 52 47.98 -37.06 42.18
CA ALA A 52 48.03 -36.50 40.83
C ALA A 52 47.04 -37.21 39.87
N ALA A 53 46.89 -38.54 39.99
CA ALA A 53 45.89 -39.29 39.21
C ALA A 53 44.45 -38.99 39.66
N LEU A 54 44.20 -38.79 40.95
CA LEU A 54 42.93 -38.39 41.49
C LEU A 54 42.61 -36.93 41.09
N VAL A 55 43.58 -36.03 41.23
CA VAL A 55 43.42 -34.63 40.76
C VAL A 55 43.21 -34.61 39.26
N TRP A 56 43.95 -35.39 38.48
CA TRP A 56 43.74 -35.50 37.03
C TRP A 56 42.40 -36.20 36.67
N HIS A 57 41.95 -37.16 37.46
CA HIS A 57 40.64 -37.80 37.29
C HIS A 57 39.49 -36.88 37.71
N PHE A 58 39.66 -36.11 38.77
CA PHE A 58 38.66 -35.11 39.22
C PHE A 58 38.73 -33.79 38.44
N THR A 59 39.87 -33.43 37.83
CA THR A 59 39.97 -32.30 36.91
C THR A 59 39.56 -32.62 35.48
N ARG A 60 39.53 -33.90 35.10
CA ARG A 60 38.76 -34.38 33.94
C ARG A 60 37.29 -34.56 34.35
N GLN A 61 36.62 -33.48 34.73
CA GLN A 61 35.18 -33.49 34.50
C GLN A 61 35.01 -33.79 33.03
N LYS A 62 34.38 -34.91 32.69
CA LYS A 62 33.83 -35.13 31.37
C LYS A 62 32.96 -33.88 31.14
N GLU A 63 33.36 -33.02 30.24
CA GLU A 63 32.44 -32.03 29.67
C GLU A 63 31.28 -32.86 29.15
N ILE A 64 30.18 -32.87 29.88
CA ILE A 64 28.93 -33.43 29.40
C ILE A 64 28.63 -32.61 28.17
N PRO A 65 28.55 -33.18 26.97
CA PRO A 65 28.23 -32.41 25.79
C PRO A 65 26.93 -31.67 26.07
N LEU A 66 26.96 -30.34 25.90
CA LEU A 66 25.75 -29.53 26.06
C LEU A 66 24.75 -30.01 25.00
N GLU A 67 23.56 -30.33 25.45
CA GLU A 67 22.45 -30.62 24.56
C GLU A 67 21.99 -29.30 23.89
N MET A 68 21.90 -29.32 22.58
CA MET A 68 21.56 -28.16 21.76
C MET A 68 20.24 -28.41 21.04
N ALA A 69 19.42 -27.39 21.00
CA ALA A 69 18.20 -27.38 20.19
C ALA A 69 18.18 -26.15 19.25
N ALA A 70 17.36 -26.24 18.24
CA ALA A 70 17.06 -25.12 17.38
C ALA A 70 15.64 -24.61 17.69
N GLY A 71 15.48 -23.30 17.70
CA GLY A 71 14.20 -22.63 17.86
C GLY A 71 14.15 -21.38 17.00
N TYR A 72 13.12 -20.61 17.17
CA TYR A 72 12.89 -19.35 16.44
C TYR A 72 12.83 -18.18 17.41
N VAL A 73 13.34 -17.05 16.98
CA VAL A 73 13.24 -15.80 17.74
C VAL A 73 11.79 -15.34 17.78
N ALA A 74 11.23 -15.22 18.96
CA ALA A 74 9.89 -14.69 19.22
C ALA A 74 10.01 -13.26 19.78
N SER A 75 9.13 -12.35 19.38
CA SER A 75 9.14 -10.99 19.91
C SER A 75 7.82 -10.27 19.63
N GLU A 76 7.47 -9.32 20.50
CA GLU A 76 6.41 -8.34 20.21
C GLU A 76 6.85 -7.34 19.14
N ALA A 77 8.14 -6.96 19.11
CA ALA A 77 8.77 -6.12 18.11
C ALA A 77 9.33 -6.95 16.93
N GLU A 78 9.86 -6.31 15.91
CA GLU A 78 10.49 -6.96 14.76
C GLU A 78 11.81 -7.64 15.11
N THR A 79 12.41 -7.27 16.25
CA THR A 79 13.66 -7.83 16.76
C THR A 79 13.57 -8.13 18.24
N ALA A 80 14.44 -9.05 18.72
CA ALA A 80 14.70 -9.33 20.12
C ALA A 80 16.18 -9.09 20.47
N PRO A 81 16.51 -8.53 21.65
CA PRO A 81 17.88 -8.30 22.04
C PRO A 81 18.58 -9.60 22.41
N LEU A 82 19.83 -9.77 21.96
CA LEU A 82 20.79 -10.76 22.43
C LEU A 82 21.81 -10.07 23.31
N TYR A 83 22.05 -10.58 24.53
CA TYR A 83 22.88 -9.94 25.54
C TYR A 83 24.25 -10.62 25.66
N ASP A 84 25.28 -9.85 26.02
CA ASP A 84 26.57 -10.35 26.45
C ASP A 84 26.55 -10.85 27.93
N GLU A 85 27.70 -11.29 28.44
CA GLU A 85 27.82 -11.77 29.81
C GLU A 85 27.62 -10.65 30.85
N GLU A 86 27.86 -9.42 30.50
CA GLU A 86 27.66 -8.23 31.35
C GLU A 86 26.21 -7.72 31.34
N GLY A 87 25.37 -8.25 30.41
CA GLY A 87 23.95 -7.86 30.25
C GLY A 87 23.74 -6.68 29.32
N ASN A 88 24.75 -6.28 28.55
CA ASN A 88 24.58 -5.28 27.50
C ASN A 88 24.06 -5.94 26.24
N VAL A 89 23.32 -5.18 25.44
CA VAL A 89 22.84 -5.65 24.14
C VAL A 89 24.02 -5.83 23.17
N LEU A 90 24.33 -7.08 22.84
CA LEU A 90 25.37 -7.44 21.89
C LEU A 90 24.92 -7.18 20.44
N ARG A 91 23.69 -7.60 20.11
CA ARG A 91 23.03 -7.38 18.82
C ARG A 91 21.54 -7.61 18.91
N GLN A 92 20.82 -7.21 17.86
CA GLN A 92 19.40 -7.52 17.69
C GLN A 92 19.25 -8.76 16.81
N LEU A 93 18.40 -9.68 17.23
CA LEU A 93 17.99 -10.85 16.43
C LEU A 93 16.65 -10.57 15.77
N VAL A 94 16.53 -10.89 14.49
CA VAL A 94 15.30 -10.69 13.72
C VAL A 94 14.26 -11.74 14.15
N ARG A 95 13.04 -11.30 14.44
CA ARG A 95 11.88 -12.16 14.74
C ARG A 95 11.68 -13.19 13.63
N GLY A 96 11.45 -14.45 14.01
CA GLY A 96 11.29 -15.56 13.08
C GLY A 96 12.61 -16.16 12.58
N SER A 97 13.78 -15.55 12.86
CA SER A 97 15.06 -16.18 12.55
C SER A 97 15.34 -17.38 13.43
N GLN A 98 15.98 -18.41 12.85
CA GLN A 98 16.37 -19.60 13.60
C GLN A 98 17.58 -19.31 14.47
N VAL A 99 17.54 -19.79 15.71
CA VAL A 99 18.63 -19.71 16.69
C VAL A 99 18.89 -21.06 17.30
N THR A 100 20.17 -21.41 17.46
CA THR A 100 20.58 -22.60 18.24
C THR A 100 20.81 -22.19 19.68
N TYR A 101 20.29 -22.95 20.63
CA TYR A 101 20.41 -22.65 22.05
C TYR A 101 20.74 -23.91 22.87
N VAL A 102 21.24 -23.70 24.09
CA VAL A 102 21.54 -24.80 25.04
C VAL A 102 20.25 -25.22 25.74
N VAL A 103 19.95 -26.51 25.69
CA VAL A 103 18.80 -27.12 26.39
C VAL A 103 19.16 -27.28 27.87
N GLU A 104 18.60 -26.44 28.71
CA GLU A 104 18.72 -26.47 30.16
C GLU A 104 17.45 -25.97 30.82
N GLU A 105 17.07 -26.55 32.00
CA GLU A 105 15.84 -26.13 32.68
C GLU A 105 15.87 -24.66 33.08
N ALA A 106 16.94 -24.24 33.73
CA ALA A 106 17.24 -22.84 34.02
C ALA A 106 18.71 -22.68 34.35
N HIS A 107 19.35 -21.64 33.86
CA HIS A 107 20.71 -21.30 34.29
C HIS A 107 20.68 -20.71 35.69
N LYS A 108 21.61 -21.13 36.56
CA LYS A 108 21.60 -20.76 37.97
C LYS A 108 21.58 -19.24 38.22
N ASP A 109 22.34 -18.49 37.42
CA ASP A 109 22.51 -17.05 37.57
C ASP A 109 21.57 -16.23 36.68
N ARG A 110 20.91 -16.88 35.66
CA ARG A 110 20.01 -16.27 34.67
C ARG A 110 18.87 -17.24 34.31
N PRO A 111 17.93 -17.46 35.25
CA PRO A 111 16.89 -18.48 35.09
C PRO A 111 15.93 -18.20 33.94
N ASP A 112 15.73 -16.91 33.60
CA ASP A 112 14.80 -16.44 32.59
C ASP A 112 15.43 -16.29 31.19
N GLN A 113 16.73 -16.71 31.04
CA GLN A 113 17.45 -16.64 29.78
C GLN A 113 17.94 -18.01 29.33
N VAL A 114 18.26 -18.14 28.06
CA VAL A 114 18.92 -19.29 27.44
C VAL A 114 20.27 -18.88 26.88
N ARG A 115 21.23 -19.80 26.90
CA ARG A 115 22.55 -19.61 26.31
C ARG A 115 22.52 -19.86 24.82
N VAL A 116 23.03 -18.91 24.05
CA VAL A 116 23.17 -18.97 22.59
C VAL A 116 24.66 -19.02 22.25
N PRO A 117 25.19 -20.12 21.69
CA PRO A 117 26.60 -20.23 21.36
C PRO A 117 27.00 -19.21 20.29
N GLN A 118 28.19 -18.63 20.45
CA GLN A 118 28.80 -17.72 19.50
C GLN A 118 29.94 -18.42 18.73
N GLU A 119 30.33 -17.85 17.61
CA GLU A 119 31.38 -18.44 16.74
C GLU A 119 32.75 -18.53 17.42
N ASP A 120 33.03 -17.67 18.39
CA ASP A 120 34.26 -17.65 19.18
C ASP A 120 34.27 -18.65 20.33
N GLY A 121 33.20 -19.42 20.51
CA GLY A 121 33.02 -20.39 21.57
C GLY A 121 32.49 -19.80 22.89
N SER A 122 32.21 -18.53 22.95
CA SER A 122 31.50 -17.89 24.06
C SER A 122 29.99 -18.13 23.98
N PHE A 123 29.26 -17.70 25.00
CA PHE A 123 27.81 -17.70 25.02
C PHE A 123 27.27 -16.28 25.11
N ALA A 124 26.21 -16.04 24.38
CA ALA A 124 25.34 -14.89 24.56
C ALA A 124 24.01 -15.34 25.19
N TRP A 125 23.18 -14.41 25.60
CA TRP A 125 21.96 -14.66 26.36
C TRP A 125 20.74 -14.12 25.64
N LEU A 126 19.72 -14.98 25.49
CA LEU A 126 18.43 -14.64 24.94
C LEU A 126 17.36 -14.88 26.00
N ASP A 127 16.45 -13.92 26.19
CA ASP A 127 15.31 -14.12 27.09
C ASP A 127 14.44 -15.28 26.62
N ARG A 128 14.01 -16.17 27.53
CA ARG A 128 13.21 -17.35 27.21
C ARG A 128 11.89 -17.00 26.55
N GLU A 129 11.29 -15.87 26.91
CA GLU A 129 10.07 -15.37 26.30
C GLU A 129 10.26 -15.00 24.82
N ASN A 130 11.50 -14.72 24.41
CA ASN A 130 11.87 -14.43 23.03
C ASN A 130 12.32 -15.69 22.24
N LEU A 131 11.94 -16.88 22.70
CA LEU A 131 12.25 -18.14 22.05
C LEU A 131 11.00 -19.01 21.92
N THR A 132 10.80 -19.63 20.76
CA THR A 132 9.71 -20.57 20.50
C THR A 132 10.19 -21.71 19.59
N ASP A 133 9.60 -22.90 19.75
CA ASP A 133 9.87 -24.04 18.88
C ASP A 133 8.99 -24.05 17.62
N ASP A 134 7.96 -23.19 17.58
CA ASP A 134 7.00 -23.11 16.50
C ASP A 134 7.04 -21.72 15.84
N LEU A 135 7.21 -21.70 14.52
CA LEU A 135 7.21 -20.46 13.73
C LEU A 135 5.91 -19.66 13.89
N SER A 136 4.78 -20.32 14.13
CA SER A 136 3.51 -19.64 14.40
C SER A 136 3.50 -18.86 15.73
N GLY A 137 4.40 -19.18 16.66
CA GLY A 137 4.55 -18.53 17.96
C GLY A 137 5.53 -17.35 17.99
N VAL A 138 6.15 -16.98 16.85
CA VAL A 138 7.20 -15.95 16.82
C VAL A 138 6.67 -14.53 17.08
N VAL A 139 5.40 -14.25 16.79
CA VAL A 139 4.75 -12.98 17.11
C VAL A 139 4.05 -13.13 18.46
N THR A 140 4.65 -12.56 19.51
CA THR A 140 4.13 -12.68 20.89
C THR A 140 3.20 -11.54 21.28
N LEU A 141 3.01 -10.57 20.39
CA LEU A 141 2.14 -9.42 20.58
C LEU A 141 0.70 -9.83 20.84
N LYS A 142 0.11 -9.32 21.92
CA LYS A 142 -1.27 -9.63 22.34
C LYS A 142 -2.28 -8.56 21.96
N THR A 143 -1.84 -7.33 21.81
CA THR A 143 -2.71 -6.18 21.56
C THR A 143 -2.03 -5.21 20.60
N VAL A 144 -2.79 -4.71 19.63
CA VAL A 144 -2.41 -3.57 18.79
C VAL A 144 -3.49 -2.50 18.86
N TYR A 145 -3.12 -1.27 18.57
CA TYR A 145 -4.02 -0.11 18.59
C TYR A 145 -4.17 0.46 17.19
N VAL A 146 -5.40 0.66 16.77
CA VAL A 146 -5.72 1.13 15.41
C VAL A 146 -5.23 2.57 15.22
N ARG A 147 -4.38 2.78 14.22
CA ARG A 147 -3.93 4.10 13.80
C ARG A 147 -4.83 4.71 12.73
N ARG A 148 -5.18 3.94 11.70
CA ARG A 148 -6.09 4.31 10.63
C ARG A 148 -7.43 3.57 10.78
N ALA A 149 -8.52 4.32 10.93
CA ALA A 149 -9.86 3.74 11.00
C ALA A 149 -10.24 3.08 9.67
N GLN A 150 -10.66 1.81 9.72
CA GLN A 150 -11.05 1.03 8.54
C GLN A 150 -11.88 -0.19 8.93
N ASN A 151 -12.54 -0.82 7.98
CA ASN A 151 -13.10 -2.14 8.22
C ASN A 151 -12.00 -3.19 8.33
N LEU A 152 -12.17 -4.16 9.22
CA LEU A 152 -11.36 -5.38 9.16
C LEU A 152 -11.68 -6.11 7.86
N THR A 153 -10.67 -6.75 7.29
CA THR A 153 -10.80 -7.42 5.99
C THR A 153 -10.80 -8.93 6.15
N ASP A 154 -11.36 -9.63 5.17
CA ASP A 154 -11.15 -11.06 5.01
C ASP A 154 -9.73 -11.38 4.50
N GLU A 155 -9.46 -12.66 4.21
CA GLU A 155 -8.16 -13.09 3.65
C GLU A 155 -7.90 -12.52 2.25
N GLY A 156 -8.95 -12.23 1.48
CA GLY A 156 -8.87 -11.59 0.16
C GLY A 156 -8.59 -10.09 0.21
N GLY A 157 -8.74 -9.48 1.38
CA GLY A 157 -8.58 -8.04 1.59
C GLY A 157 -9.88 -7.25 1.44
N ASP A 158 -11.04 -7.91 1.34
CA ASP A 158 -12.34 -7.26 1.23
C ASP A 158 -12.87 -6.79 2.59
N PRO A 159 -13.53 -5.61 2.69
CA PRO A 159 -13.90 -4.96 3.94
C PRO A 159 -15.18 -5.57 4.53
N THR A 160 -15.15 -6.87 4.84
CA THR A 160 -16.28 -7.68 5.31
C THR A 160 -16.45 -7.67 6.82
N GLY A 161 -15.40 -7.29 7.56
CA GLY A 161 -15.42 -7.23 9.01
C GLY A 161 -15.93 -5.89 9.57
N PRO A 162 -16.01 -5.76 10.90
CA PRO A 162 -16.48 -4.54 11.56
C PRO A 162 -15.56 -3.34 11.26
N LEU A 163 -16.14 -2.14 11.30
CA LEU A 163 -15.38 -0.90 11.30
C LEU A 163 -14.66 -0.76 12.66
N VAL A 164 -13.34 -0.60 12.63
CA VAL A 164 -12.52 -0.31 13.81
C VAL A 164 -12.03 1.13 13.75
N LEU A 165 -12.07 1.82 14.89
CA LEU A 165 -11.79 3.25 14.98
C LEU A 165 -10.38 3.52 15.49
N ARG A 166 -9.84 4.67 15.16
CA ARG A 166 -8.54 5.14 15.65
C ARG A 166 -8.48 5.12 17.18
N GLY A 167 -7.39 4.57 17.73
CA GLY A 167 -7.20 4.36 19.18
C GLY A 167 -7.82 3.08 19.70
N GLN A 168 -8.68 2.39 18.95
CA GLN A 168 -9.29 1.14 19.38
C GLN A 168 -8.26 0.05 19.58
N ALA A 169 -8.30 -0.63 20.74
CA ALA A 169 -7.47 -1.79 21.00
C ALA A 169 -8.06 -3.03 20.30
N LEU A 170 -7.21 -3.80 19.64
CA LEU A 170 -7.53 -5.08 19.02
C LEU A 170 -6.71 -6.19 19.66
N THR A 171 -7.37 -7.28 20.05
CA THR A 171 -6.68 -8.49 20.51
C THR A 171 -6.13 -9.24 19.30
N VAL A 172 -4.81 -9.42 19.29
CA VAL A 172 -4.12 -10.17 18.22
C VAL A 172 -4.28 -11.66 18.45
N THR A 173 -4.91 -12.35 17.50
CA THR A 173 -5.13 -13.81 17.51
C THR A 173 -4.22 -14.55 16.52
N GLY A 174 -3.47 -13.82 15.69
CA GLY A 174 -2.55 -14.36 14.69
C GLY A 174 -1.99 -13.27 13.78
N TYR A 175 -1.31 -13.70 12.75
CA TYR A 175 -0.72 -12.80 11.75
C TYR A 175 -0.65 -13.48 10.39
N ARG A 176 -0.34 -12.71 9.34
CA ARG A 176 -0.10 -13.20 7.99
C ARG A 176 1.13 -12.51 7.39
N ASP A 177 1.89 -13.28 6.60
CA ASP A 177 3.04 -12.83 5.81
C ASP A 177 4.18 -12.26 6.67
N LEU A 178 4.88 -13.15 7.40
CA LEU A 178 6.11 -12.83 8.13
C LEU A 178 7.26 -12.67 7.12
N ALA A 179 7.84 -11.47 7.07
CA ALA A 179 8.98 -11.17 6.23
C ALA A 179 10.32 -11.54 6.90
N ALA A 180 11.40 -11.58 6.11
CA ALA A 180 12.75 -11.93 6.58
C ALA A 180 13.34 -10.91 7.57
N ASP A 181 12.84 -9.68 7.60
CA ASP A 181 13.20 -8.63 8.56
C ASP A 181 12.38 -8.67 9.85
N GLY A 182 11.52 -9.66 10.01
CA GLY A 182 10.66 -9.84 11.18
C GLY A 182 9.35 -9.05 11.14
N SER A 183 9.11 -8.26 10.11
CA SER A 183 7.83 -7.56 9.93
C SER A 183 6.72 -8.53 9.50
N VAL A 184 5.48 -8.21 9.85
CA VAL A 184 4.29 -8.92 9.38
C VAL A 184 3.43 -7.98 8.55
N SER A 185 2.80 -8.49 7.50
CA SER A 185 1.95 -7.66 6.66
C SER A 185 0.59 -7.38 7.30
N TYR A 186 0.04 -8.37 8.02
CA TYR A 186 -1.29 -8.26 8.63
C TYR A 186 -1.33 -8.90 10.00
N TYR A 187 -2.00 -8.25 10.95
CA TYR A 187 -2.46 -8.86 12.20
C TYR A 187 -3.89 -9.39 12.02
N ARG A 188 -4.15 -10.55 12.59
CA ARG A 188 -5.49 -11.12 12.71
C ARG A 188 -6.07 -10.70 14.06
N ALA A 189 -7.30 -10.18 14.03
CA ALA A 189 -8.10 -9.86 15.20
C ALA A 189 -9.45 -10.57 15.12
N ASP A 190 -10.28 -10.45 16.16
CA ASP A 190 -11.65 -10.91 16.07
C ASP A 190 -12.42 -10.11 15.01
N GLY A 191 -12.99 -10.81 14.05
CA GLY A 191 -13.72 -10.22 12.91
C GLY A 191 -12.90 -9.98 11.65
N GLY A 192 -11.56 -10.28 11.60
CA GLY A 192 -10.80 -10.19 10.37
C GLY A 192 -9.34 -9.78 10.52
N TYR A 193 -8.77 -9.25 9.44
CA TYR A 193 -7.38 -8.82 9.35
C TYR A 193 -7.26 -7.30 9.27
N ILE A 194 -6.15 -6.79 9.80
CA ILE A 194 -5.76 -5.38 9.66
C ILE A 194 -4.29 -5.29 9.20
N PRO A 195 -3.95 -4.46 8.20
CA PRO A 195 -2.56 -4.25 7.80
C PRO A 195 -1.72 -3.72 8.97
N ALA A 196 -0.54 -4.31 9.19
CA ALA A 196 0.35 -3.95 10.29
C ALA A 196 0.76 -2.47 10.27
N ARG A 197 0.89 -1.87 9.07
CA ARG A 197 1.20 -0.44 8.90
C ARG A 197 0.13 0.50 9.49
N TYR A 198 -1.09 0.02 9.70
CA TYR A 198 -2.22 0.80 10.21
C TYR A 198 -2.53 0.57 11.68
N VAL A 199 -1.62 -0.06 12.39
CA VAL A 199 -1.69 -0.21 13.85
C VAL A 199 -0.42 0.28 14.54
N ARG A 200 -0.49 0.46 15.84
CA ARG A 200 0.64 0.83 16.70
C ARG A 200 0.65 -0.08 17.93
N LEU A 201 1.81 -0.14 18.61
CA LEU A 201 1.97 -1.00 19.79
C LEU A 201 1.35 -0.39 21.06
N THR A 202 1.12 0.92 21.09
CA THR A 202 0.48 1.61 22.22
C THR A 202 -0.63 2.54 21.76
N GLU A 203 -1.58 2.80 22.64
CA GLU A 203 -2.69 3.72 22.39
C GLU A 203 -2.18 5.15 22.15
N ASP A 204 -1.20 5.59 22.91
CA ASP A 204 -0.59 6.92 22.74
C ASP A 204 0.02 7.11 21.35
N GLN A 205 0.68 6.07 20.81
CA GLN A 205 1.21 6.11 19.45
C GLN A 205 0.09 6.12 18.39
N ALA A 206 -0.98 5.37 18.62
CA ALA A 206 -2.11 5.28 17.71
C ALA A 206 -2.91 6.59 17.67
N THR A 207 -3.07 7.25 18.81
CA THR A 207 -3.85 8.49 18.95
C THR A 207 -3.01 9.76 18.80
N ALA A 208 -1.67 9.64 18.75
CA ALA A 208 -0.77 10.79 18.60
C ALA A 208 -1.21 11.68 17.41
N PRO A 209 -1.20 13.01 17.55
CA PRO A 209 -1.44 13.92 16.43
C PRO A 209 -0.59 13.53 15.22
N TYR A 210 -1.11 13.75 14.02
CA TYR A 210 -0.35 13.52 12.79
C TYR A 210 0.82 14.50 12.73
N ASP A 211 0.55 15.70 12.33
CA ASP A 211 1.38 16.90 12.53
C ASP A 211 0.56 17.88 13.35
N ALA A 212 1.16 18.50 14.36
CA ALA A 212 0.39 19.33 15.30
C ALA A 212 -0.24 20.55 14.64
N ASP A 213 0.46 21.18 13.67
CA ASP A 213 -0.03 22.34 12.95
C ASP A 213 -1.11 21.94 11.95
N MET A 214 -0.93 20.80 11.25
CA MET A 214 -1.94 20.25 10.34
C MET A 214 -3.17 19.76 11.08
N ALA A 215 -3.02 19.08 12.21
CA ALA A 215 -4.15 18.64 13.03
C ALA A 215 -5.02 19.82 13.48
N ARG A 216 -4.39 20.92 13.92
CA ARG A 216 -5.11 22.15 14.30
C ARG A 216 -5.80 22.77 13.10
N LEU A 217 -5.12 22.87 11.96
CA LEU A 217 -5.68 23.43 10.73
C LEU A 217 -6.93 22.68 10.28
N HIS A 218 -6.91 21.36 10.32
CA HIS A 218 -8.05 20.55 9.93
C HIS A 218 -9.16 20.54 10.98
N ALA A 219 -8.84 20.67 12.27
CA ALA A 219 -9.83 20.78 13.34
C ALA A 219 -10.70 22.03 13.21
N ASP A 220 -10.14 23.14 12.68
CA ASP A 220 -10.86 24.40 12.46
C ASP A 220 -11.76 24.38 11.20
N ARG A 221 -11.74 23.28 10.42
CA ARG A 221 -12.51 23.12 9.18
C ARG A 221 -13.70 22.23 9.40
N GLY A 222 -14.76 22.85 9.91
CA GLY A 222 -16.00 22.16 10.18
C GLY A 222 -16.77 21.79 8.92
N ASP A 223 -17.84 21.09 9.16
CA ASP A 223 -18.86 20.78 8.18
C ASP A 223 -19.57 22.05 7.69
N SER A 224 -19.61 22.26 6.39
CA SER A 224 -20.31 23.39 5.81
C SER A 224 -21.76 23.04 5.41
N TRP A 225 -22.02 21.77 5.02
CA TRP A 225 -23.28 21.42 4.36
C TRP A 225 -23.67 19.95 4.53
N GLY A 226 -23.33 19.32 5.64
CA GLY A 226 -23.67 17.91 5.91
C GLY A 226 -22.69 16.90 5.35
N GLY A 227 -21.49 17.32 4.92
CA GLY A 227 -20.42 16.41 4.47
C GLY A 227 -19.60 15.79 5.60
N GLY A 228 -19.61 16.41 6.78
CA GLY A 228 -18.87 16.04 7.97
C GLY A 228 -17.67 16.94 8.27
N ASP A 229 -17.05 16.75 9.42
CA ASP A 229 -15.91 17.52 9.88
C ASP A 229 -14.57 16.97 9.35
N ALA A 230 -13.67 17.86 8.98
CA ALA A 230 -12.33 17.49 8.55
C ALA A 230 -11.49 16.86 9.69
N ALA A 231 -11.76 17.21 10.95
CA ALA A 231 -11.05 16.67 12.11
C ALA A 231 -11.17 15.14 12.27
N GLY A 232 -12.24 14.54 11.76
CA GLY A 232 -12.49 13.09 11.86
C GLY A 232 -11.85 12.26 10.76
N LEU A 233 -11.03 12.85 9.88
CA LEU A 233 -10.41 12.20 8.75
C LEU A 233 -8.97 11.76 9.06
N ASP A 234 -8.42 10.88 8.22
CA ASP A 234 -7.05 10.41 8.33
C ASP A 234 -6.08 11.30 7.55
N TYR A 235 -4.99 11.69 8.20
CA TYR A 235 -3.94 12.54 7.62
C TYR A 235 -2.55 11.95 7.84
N ASP A 236 -2.42 10.64 8.10
CA ASP A 236 -1.09 10.01 8.14
C ASP A 236 -0.37 10.21 6.79
N ALA A 237 0.91 10.54 6.88
CA ALA A 237 1.76 10.70 5.71
C ALA A 237 2.19 9.31 5.21
N TYR A 238 1.47 8.76 4.26
CA TYR A 238 1.83 7.51 3.60
C TYR A 238 2.74 7.80 2.40
N GLU A 239 3.84 7.04 2.30
CA GLU A 239 4.71 7.13 1.13
C GLU A 239 3.94 6.70 -0.13
N LYS A 240 4.00 7.53 -1.18
CA LYS A 240 3.40 7.19 -2.47
C LYS A 240 4.21 6.09 -3.14
N PRO A 241 3.57 5.03 -3.67
CA PRO A 241 4.27 3.92 -4.29
C PRO A 241 4.98 4.33 -5.57
N ARG A 242 6.02 3.57 -5.92
CA ARG A 242 6.70 3.64 -7.22
C ARG A 242 6.79 2.24 -7.79
N PHE A 243 6.14 2.01 -8.92
CA PHE A 243 6.10 0.70 -9.55
C PHE A 243 7.10 0.63 -10.71
N GLY A 244 8.10 -0.26 -10.62
CA GLY A 244 9.13 -0.40 -11.64
C GLY A 244 8.62 -0.84 -13.02
N GLY A 245 7.47 -1.53 -13.07
CA GLY A 245 6.80 -1.96 -14.30
C GLY A 245 5.80 -0.94 -14.88
N SER A 246 5.46 0.11 -14.12
CA SER A 246 4.47 1.11 -14.51
C SER A 246 4.86 2.45 -13.86
N VAL A 247 5.71 3.23 -14.53
CA VAL A 247 6.15 4.51 -13.99
C VAL A 247 5.13 5.60 -14.36
N MET A 248 4.54 6.23 -13.34
CA MET A 248 3.69 7.39 -13.56
C MET A 248 4.55 8.59 -14.00
N PRO A 249 4.25 9.23 -15.14
CA PRO A 249 4.98 10.42 -15.56
C PRO A 249 4.78 11.59 -14.58
N ASP A 250 5.82 12.40 -14.37
CA ASP A 250 5.73 13.60 -13.53
C ASP A 250 4.69 14.60 -14.05
N THR A 251 4.52 14.67 -15.37
CA THR A 251 3.49 15.47 -16.03
C THR A 251 2.71 14.60 -17.00
N VAL A 252 1.42 14.45 -16.77
CA VAL A 252 0.49 13.71 -17.64
C VAL A 252 -0.36 14.68 -18.42
N LYS A 253 -0.33 14.56 -19.75
CA LYS A 253 -1.20 15.29 -20.69
C LYS A 253 -2.02 14.26 -21.44
N ALA A 254 -3.34 14.18 -21.16
CA ALA A 254 -4.15 13.10 -21.66
C ALA A 254 -5.32 13.55 -22.53
N LEU A 255 -5.61 12.75 -23.56
CA LEU A 255 -6.88 12.78 -24.27
C LEU A 255 -7.85 11.81 -23.60
N TYR A 256 -9.10 12.21 -23.48
CA TYR A 256 -10.18 11.34 -23.01
C TYR A 256 -10.84 10.58 -24.17
N LEU A 257 -11.03 9.28 -23.99
CA LEU A 257 -11.69 8.36 -24.92
C LEU A 257 -12.87 7.67 -24.22
N ASN A 258 -14.07 7.94 -24.70
CA ASN A 258 -15.25 7.23 -24.27
C ASN A 258 -15.35 5.81 -24.90
N ASN A 259 -16.38 5.06 -24.55
CA ASN A 259 -16.57 3.66 -24.96
C ASN A 259 -16.72 3.44 -26.48
N GLU A 260 -17.08 4.47 -27.25
CA GLU A 260 -17.14 4.42 -28.72
C GLU A 260 -15.78 4.80 -29.32
N ALA A 261 -15.14 5.84 -28.80
CA ALA A 261 -13.86 6.35 -29.31
C ALA A 261 -12.74 5.31 -29.22
N ILE A 262 -12.70 4.49 -28.15
CA ILE A 262 -11.69 3.44 -27.96
C ILE A 262 -11.70 2.38 -29.07
N ARG A 263 -12.76 2.25 -29.86
CA ARG A 263 -12.82 1.32 -31.00
C ARG A 263 -11.89 1.70 -32.14
N ASN A 264 -11.44 2.97 -32.19
CA ASN A 264 -10.52 3.47 -33.22
C ASN A 264 -9.30 4.17 -32.59
N PRO A 265 -8.50 3.47 -31.78
CA PRO A 265 -7.40 4.11 -31.02
C PRO A 265 -6.34 4.74 -31.93
N GLU A 266 -6.12 4.18 -33.13
CA GLU A 266 -5.11 4.68 -34.08
C GLU A 266 -5.40 6.12 -34.55
N ALA A 267 -6.68 6.50 -34.66
CA ALA A 267 -7.04 7.87 -35.04
C ALA A 267 -6.66 8.89 -33.93
N TYR A 268 -6.75 8.49 -32.66
CA TYR A 268 -6.38 9.32 -31.51
C TYR A 268 -4.88 9.31 -31.27
N ILE A 269 -4.20 8.19 -31.48
CA ILE A 269 -2.74 8.10 -31.50
C ILE A 269 -2.16 9.07 -32.52
N ALA A 270 -2.71 9.11 -33.75
CA ALA A 270 -2.26 10.03 -34.79
C ALA A 270 -2.41 11.51 -34.43
N VAL A 271 -3.38 11.87 -33.57
CA VAL A 271 -3.50 13.23 -33.01
C VAL A 271 -2.45 13.45 -31.91
N ALA A 272 -2.33 12.48 -30.99
CA ALA A 272 -1.42 12.56 -29.86
C ALA A 272 0.06 12.64 -30.27
N ASP A 273 0.46 11.87 -31.29
CA ASP A 273 1.82 11.90 -31.86
C ASP A 273 2.20 13.28 -32.44
N GLY A 274 1.21 14.07 -32.86
CA GLY A 274 1.40 15.41 -33.43
C GLY A 274 1.44 16.54 -32.40
N CYS A 275 1.22 16.25 -31.11
CA CYS A 275 1.20 17.23 -30.03
C CYS A 275 1.76 16.61 -28.73
N GLY A 276 1.91 17.40 -27.68
CA GLY A 276 2.59 16.97 -26.45
C GLY A 276 1.82 15.98 -25.55
N ILE A 277 0.81 15.29 -26.07
CA ILE A 277 0.04 14.27 -25.35
C ILE A 277 0.91 13.03 -25.10
N ASN A 278 0.90 12.54 -23.86
CA ASN A 278 1.65 11.35 -23.44
C ASN A 278 0.78 10.29 -22.75
N ALA A 279 -0.52 10.53 -22.66
CA ALA A 279 -1.45 9.65 -21.97
C ALA A 279 -2.85 9.63 -22.62
N PHE A 280 -3.62 8.60 -22.25
CA PHE A 280 -5.05 8.50 -22.55
C PHE A 280 -5.83 8.14 -21.30
N VAL A 281 -6.98 8.79 -21.10
CA VAL A 281 -8.01 8.32 -20.17
C VAL A 281 -9.06 7.58 -20.98
N VAL A 282 -9.36 6.34 -20.59
CA VAL A 282 -10.29 5.45 -21.31
C VAL A 282 -11.37 5.00 -20.35
N ASP A 283 -12.64 5.18 -20.72
CA ASP A 283 -13.73 4.70 -19.89
C ASP A 283 -13.79 3.17 -19.84
N ILE A 284 -13.69 2.64 -18.64
CA ILE A 284 -14.15 1.31 -18.29
C ILE A 284 -15.66 1.37 -18.05
N MET A 285 -16.10 2.45 -17.40
CA MET A 285 -17.49 2.69 -17.07
C MET A 285 -17.76 4.19 -16.91
N ASP A 286 -18.80 4.71 -17.58
CA ASP A 286 -19.32 6.07 -17.40
C ASP A 286 -20.83 6.01 -17.14
N GLY A 287 -21.23 5.90 -15.87
CA GLY A 287 -22.61 5.63 -15.48
C GLY A 287 -23.13 4.36 -16.10
N GLY A 288 -24.20 4.48 -16.92
CA GLY A 288 -24.77 3.35 -17.67
C GLY A 288 -24.03 3.00 -18.96
N ALA A 289 -23.00 3.75 -19.36
CA ALA A 289 -22.21 3.46 -20.55
C ALA A 289 -21.03 2.56 -20.18
N ILE A 290 -21.08 1.29 -20.59
CA ILE A 290 -20.16 0.24 -20.16
C ILE A 290 -19.12 -0.05 -21.25
N GLY A 291 -17.83 0.05 -20.91
CA GLY A 291 -16.72 -0.11 -21.85
C GLY A 291 -16.64 -1.50 -22.47
N TYR A 292 -16.72 -2.54 -21.67
CA TYR A 292 -16.61 -3.92 -22.12
C TYR A 292 -17.40 -4.91 -21.26
N ALA A 293 -17.71 -6.08 -21.82
CA ALA A 293 -18.38 -7.17 -21.13
C ALA A 293 -17.44 -7.83 -20.11
N SER A 294 -17.45 -7.33 -18.88
CA SER A 294 -16.57 -7.73 -17.79
C SER A 294 -17.13 -8.96 -17.06
N PRO A 295 -16.36 -10.03 -16.81
CA PRO A 295 -16.72 -11.11 -15.90
C PRO A 295 -17.11 -10.63 -14.50
N VAL A 296 -16.44 -9.59 -13.97
CA VAL A 296 -16.80 -8.98 -12.68
C VAL A 296 -18.18 -8.32 -12.75
N MET A 297 -18.47 -7.59 -13.84
CA MET A 297 -19.81 -7.04 -14.04
C MET A 297 -20.86 -8.15 -14.16
N GLN A 298 -20.55 -9.25 -14.85
CA GLN A 298 -21.46 -10.39 -14.92
C GLN A 298 -21.84 -10.96 -13.53
N LYS A 299 -20.88 -10.92 -12.58
CA LYS A 299 -21.08 -11.36 -11.20
C LYS A 299 -21.92 -10.37 -10.38
N TYR A 300 -21.58 -9.07 -10.46
CA TYR A 300 -22.15 -8.05 -9.57
C TYR A 300 -23.30 -7.26 -10.19
N SER A 301 -23.29 -7.01 -11.49
CA SER A 301 -24.29 -6.22 -12.19
C SER A 301 -24.52 -6.80 -13.59
N PRO A 302 -25.35 -7.86 -13.71
CA PRO A 302 -25.66 -8.49 -14.99
C PRO A 302 -26.22 -7.52 -16.05
N SER A 303 -26.93 -6.47 -15.63
CA SER A 303 -27.41 -5.41 -16.50
C SER A 303 -26.26 -4.64 -17.14
N ALA A 304 -25.23 -4.26 -16.36
CA ALA A 304 -24.02 -3.63 -16.89
C ALA A 304 -23.30 -4.54 -17.91
N TYR A 305 -23.16 -5.83 -17.57
CA TYR A 305 -22.57 -6.79 -18.51
C TYR A 305 -23.32 -6.86 -19.86
N ALA A 306 -24.65 -6.84 -19.80
CA ALA A 306 -25.51 -6.90 -21.01
C ALA A 306 -25.42 -5.62 -21.85
N ASP A 307 -25.21 -4.46 -21.22
CA ASP A 307 -25.14 -3.15 -21.88
C ASP A 307 -23.74 -2.79 -22.39
N ALA A 308 -22.78 -3.72 -22.32
CA ALA A 308 -21.40 -3.46 -22.72
C ALA A 308 -21.25 -3.11 -24.21
N TYR A 309 -20.53 -2.03 -24.47
CA TYR A 309 -20.24 -1.54 -25.82
C TYR A 309 -19.29 -2.43 -26.61
N ASN A 310 -18.35 -3.09 -25.92
CA ASN A 310 -17.31 -3.91 -26.54
C ASN A 310 -17.23 -5.29 -25.88
N THR A 311 -16.74 -6.28 -26.62
CA THR A 311 -16.30 -7.53 -25.98
C THR A 311 -15.01 -7.28 -25.20
N LEU A 312 -14.71 -8.13 -24.23
CA LEU A 312 -13.47 -8.07 -23.45
C LEU A 312 -12.24 -8.07 -24.38
N GLU A 313 -12.20 -8.99 -25.37
CA GLU A 313 -11.06 -9.14 -26.28
C GLU A 313 -10.88 -7.91 -27.18
N SER A 314 -11.98 -7.34 -27.70
CA SER A 314 -11.89 -6.16 -28.59
C SER A 314 -11.42 -4.92 -27.82
N TYR A 315 -11.89 -4.74 -26.60
CA TYR A 315 -11.48 -3.65 -25.73
C TYR A 315 -10.02 -3.81 -25.30
N GLN A 316 -9.61 -5.01 -24.88
CA GLN A 316 -8.22 -5.34 -24.54
C GLN A 316 -7.27 -5.04 -25.71
N ALA A 317 -7.63 -5.48 -26.91
CA ALA A 317 -6.84 -5.22 -28.11
C ALA A 317 -6.70 -3.71 -28.39
N ALA A 318 -7.74 -2.93 -28.14
CA ALA A 318 -7.72 -1.48 -28.34
C ALA A 318 -6.83 -0.77 -27.28
N VAL A 319 -6.97 -1.11 -26.01
CA VAL A 319 -6.10 -0.57 -24.92
C VAL A 319 -4.64 -0.96 -25.18
N LYS A 320 -4.39 -2.21 -25.61
CA LYS A 320 -3.04 -2.66 -25.95
C LYS A 320 -2.39 -1.81 -27.04
N LYS A 321 -3.12 -1.35 -28.05
CA LYS A 321 -2.56 -0.48 -29.10
C LYS A 321 -2.08 0.86 -28.54
N LEU A 322 -2.81 1.46 -27.57
CA LEU A 322 -2.38 2.68 -26.90
C LEU A 322 -1.07 2.44 -26.13
N LYS A 323 -0.98 1.32 -25.42
CA LYS A 323 0.21 0.95 -24.66
C LYS A 323 1.41 0.60 -25.55
N ASP A 324 1.20 -0.15 -26.64
CA ASP A 324 2.25 -0.50 -27.60
C ASP A 324 2.81 0.75 -28.31
N ALA A 325 2.00 1.79 -28.45
CA ALA A 325 2.43 3.10 -28.94
C ALA A 325 3.20 3.93 -27.89
N GLY A 326 3.36 3.41 -26.66
CA GLY A 326 4.15 4.03 -25.58
C GLY A 326 3.40 5.00 -24.70
N TYR A 327 2.08 5.07 -24.77
CA TYR A 327 1.26 5.97 -23.97
C TYR A 327 0.99 5.41 -22.56
N TYR A 328 0.94 6.30 -21.58
CA TYR A 328 0.41 6.01 -20.25
C TYR A 328 -1.11 5.92 -20.33
N VAL A 329 -1.72 4.82 -19.88
CA VAL A 329 -3.15 4.59 -20.05
C VAL A 329 -3.84 4.49 -18.70
N ILE A 330 -4.84 5.35 -18.51
CA ILE A 330 -5.65 5.51 -17.31
C ILE A 330 -7.04 4.91 -17.60
N GLY A 331 -7.47 3.96 -16.79
CA GLY A 331 -8.82 3.41 -16.87
C GLY A 331 -9.76 4.16 -15.93
N ARG A 332 -10.83 4.78 -16.45
CA ARG A 332 -11.79 5.56 -15.65
C ARG A 332 -13.04 4.74 -15.32
N ILE A 333 -13.45 4.77 -14.06
CA ILE A 333 -14.64 4.10 -13.52
C ILE A 333 -15.46 5.12 -12.73
N THR A 334 -16.74 5.28 -13.07
CA THR A 334 -17.69 5.99 -12.20
C THR A 334 -18.02 5.12 -10.99
N ALA A 335 -17.67 5.59 -9.79
CA ALA A 335 -17.78 4.80 -8.57
C ALA A 335 -19.23 4.67 -8.10
N PHE A 336 -19.88 5.78 -7.76
CA PHE A 336 -21.22 5.78 -7.15
C PHE A 336 -22.32 6.34 -8.04
N ASN A 337 -22.03 6.63 -9.30
CA ASN A 337 -23.04 6.87 -10.34
C ASN A 337 -23.13 5.62 -11.21
N ASP A 338 -24.02 4.69 -10.83
CA ASP A 338 -24.17 3.40 -11.49
C ASP A 338 -25.64 2.97 -11.55
N PRO A 339 -26.36 3.38 -12.59
CA PRO A 339 -27.78 3.04 -12.74
C PRO A 339 -28.02 1.55 -12.97
N ASN A 340 -27.05 0.82 -13.53
CA ASN A 340 -27.17 -0.61 -13.78
C ASN A 340 -27.10 -1.39 -12.46
N LEU A 341 -26.09 -1.09 -11.62
CA LEU A 341 -26.01 -1.68 -10.28
C LEU A 341 -27.24 -1.31 -9.45
N ALA A 342 -27.72 -0.06 -9.54
CA ALA A 342 -28.92 0.37 -8.85
C ALA A 342 -30.18 -0.40 -9.28
N ALA A 343 -30.24 -0.85 -10.52
CA ALA A 343 -31.34 -1.68 -11.02
C ALA A 343 -31.21 -3.15 -10.57
N ASP A 344 -30.01 -3.68 -10.53
CA ASP A 344 -29.72 -5.07 -10.12
C ASP A 344 -29.77 -5.25 -8.60
N HIS A 345 -29.41 -4.20 -7.83
CA HIS A 345 -29.25 -4.20 -6.36
C HIS A 345 -29.96 -3.02 -5.69
N PRO A 346 -31.31 -2.95 -5.73
CA PRO A 346 -32.04 -1.84 -5.12
C PRO A 346 -31.80 -1.69 -3.61
N GLU A 347 -31.39 -2.75 -2.92
CA GLU A 347 -31.00 -2.72 -1.51
C GLU A 347 -29.73 -1.89 -1.22
N CYS A 348 -28.91 -1.62 -2.23
CA CYS A 348 -27.72 -0.77 -2.12
C CYS A 348 -28.00 0.70 -2.49
N VAL A 349 -29.22 1.01 -2.93
CA VAL A 349 -29.56 2.36 -3.45
C VAL A 349 -30.00 3.27 -2.32
N ILE A 350 -29.58 4.55 -2.40
CA ILE A 350 -30.09 5.60 -1.51
C ILE A 350 -31.62 5.60 -1.58
N ALA A 351 -32.29 5.56 -0.43
CA ALA A 351 -33.71 5.32 -0.31
C ALA A 351 -34.42 6.44 0.52
N ASP A 352 -35.72 6.43 0.50
CA ASP A 352 -36.52 7.14 1.49
C ASP A 352 -36.66 6.30 2.80
N LEU A 353 -37.23 6.90 3.84
CA LEU A 353 -37.41 6.22 5.14
C LEU A 353 -38.36 5.01 5.10
N SER A 354 -39.07 4.79 3.99
CA SER A 354 -39.86 3.56 3.76
C SER A 354 -39.07 2.46 3.07
N GLY A 355 -37.79 2.72 2.72
CA GLY A 355 -36.91 1.81 2.00
C GLY A 355 -37.12 1.80 0.49
N GLN A 356 -37.86 2.80 -0.07
CA GLN A 356 -38.02 2.90 -1.51
C GLN A 356 -36.86 3.70 -2.13
N PRO A 357 -36.19 3.17 -3.17
CA PRO A 357 -35.12 3.89 -3.86
C PRO A 357 -35.51 5.30 -4.30
N LEU A 358 -34.68 6.29 -3.99
CA LEU A 358 -34.87 7.68 -4.35
C LEU A 358 -34.15 8.04 -5.65
N LYS A 359 -34.85 8.84 -6.50
CA LYS A 359 -34.22 9.48 -7.66
C LYS A 359 -33.66 10.84 -7.25
N ILE A 360 -32.34 11.01 -7.36
CA ILE A 360 -31.67 12.27 -7.12
C ILE A 360 -31.05 12.72 -8.43
N GLY A 361 -31.41 13.95 -8.87
CA GLY A 361 -31.02 14.40 -10.21
C GLY A 361 -31.55 13.55 -11.37
N GLY A 362 -32.70 12.84 -11.15
CA GLY A 362 -33.31 11.98 -12.15
C GLY A 362 -32.75 10.56 -12.22
N MET A 363 -31.74 10.22 -11.42
CA MET A 363 -31.05 8.93 -11.40
C MET A 363 -31.12 8.26 -10.03
N TYR A 364 -31.02 6.94 -9.99
CA TYR A 364 -30.80 6.19 -8.77
C TYR A 364 -29.29 6.07 -8.50
N TRP A 365 -28.91 6.22 -7.24
CA TRP A 365 -27.51 6.20 -6.82
C TRP A 365 -27.27 5.06 -5.82
N PRO A 366 -26.34 4.15 -6.10
CA PRO A 366 -25.79 3.28 -5.06
C PRO A 366 -25.19 4.09 -3.92
N SER A 367 -25.36 3.61 -2.69
CA SER A 367 -24.85 4.33 -1.51
C SER A 367 -23.33 4.26 -1.43
N VAL A 368 -22.70 5.39 -1.11
CA VAL A 368 -21.27 5.48 -0.82
C VAL A 368 -20.91 4.73 0.47
N TYR A 369 -21.87 4.48 1.37
CA TYR A 369 -21.64 3.69 2.57
C TYR A 369 -21.65 2.17 2.34
N SER A 370 -22.14 1.69 1.20
CA SER A 370 -22.27 0.26 0.91
C SER A 370 -20.90 -0.39 0.60
N ARG A 371 -20.45 -1.31 1.49
CA ARG A 371 -19.21 -2.08 1.29
C ARG A 371 -19.32 -3.07 0.11
N GLN A 372 -20.52 -3.52 -0.21
CA GLN A 372 -20.77 -4.34 -1.40
C GLN A 372 -20.49 -3.55 -2.69
N VAL A 373 -20.89 -2.28 -2.75
CA VAL A 373 -20.55 -1.38 -3.86
C VAL A 373 -19.04 -1.18 -3.94
N TRP A 374 -18.36 -1.00 -2.80
CA TRP A 374 -16.90 -0.87 -2.77
C TRP A 374 -16.20 -2.08 -3.36
N GLN A 375 -16.59 -3.30 -2.95
CA GLN A 375 -16.03 -4.55 -3.47
C GLN A 375 -16.20 -4.64 -4.98
N TYR A 376 -17.41 -4.41 -5.48
CA TYR A 376 -17.69 -4.43 -6.91
C TYR A 376 -16.77 -3.49 -7.70
N LYS A 377 -16.68 -2.23 -7.26
CA LYS A 377 -15.88 -1.21 -7.98
C LYS A 377 -14.38 -1.53 -7.94
N VAL A 378 -13.89 -2.04 -6.83
CA VAL A 378 -12.47 -2.41 -6.69
C VAL A 378 -12.16 -3.72 -7.41
N ASP A 379 -13.04 -4.72 -7.37
CA ASP A 379 -12.87 -5.95 -8.17
C ASP A 379 -12.87 -5.64 -9.67
N LEU A 380 -13.75 -4.76 -10.15
CA LEU A 380 -13.76 -4.28 -11.54
C LEU A 380 -12.45 -3.55 -11.89
N ALA A 381 -11.96 -2.71 -11.00
CA ALA A 381 -10.71 -1.99 -11.18
C ALA A 381 -9.51 -2.94 -11.27
N LEU A 382 -9.45 -3.96 -10.42
CA LEU A 382 -8.41 -4.99 -10.44
C LEU A 382 -8.47 -5.82 -11.71
N GLU A 383 -9.65 -6.32 -12.09
CA GLU A 383 -9.84 -7.05 -13.35
C GLU A 383 -9.37 -6.23 -14.55
N ALA A 384 -9.78 -4.95 -14.62
CA ALA A 384 -9.40 -4.07 -15.71
C ALA A 384 -7.87 -3.85 -15.76
N ALA A 385 -7.26 -3.62 -14.60
CA ALA A 385 -5.82 -3.44 -14.50
C ALA A 385 -5.04 -4.70 -14.93
N GLU A 386 -5.44 -5.88 -14.44
CA GLU A 386 -4.79 -7.15 -14.77
C GLU A 386 -5.01 -7.56 -16.23
N THR A 387 -6.24 -7.41 -16.74
CA THR A 387 -6.62 -7.90 -18.06
C THR A 387 -6.19 -6.95 -19.18
N MET A 388 -6.41 -5.64 -19.00
CA MET A 388 -6.09 -4.62 -20.01
C MET A 388 -4.69 -4.04 -19.83
N GLY A 389 -4.12 -4.16 -18.63
CA GLY A 389 -2.81 -3.61 -18.26
C GLY A 389 -2.82 -2.09 -18.11
N PHE A 390 -3.90 -1.50 -17.59
CA PHE A 390 -3.93 -0.09 -17.24
C PHE A 390 -2.79 0.26 -16.29
N ASN A 391 -2.20 1.43 -16.46
CA ASN A 391 -1.15 1.93 -15.58
C ASN A 391 -1.74 2.51 -14.29
N GLU A 392 -2.96 3.02 -14.39
CA GLU A 392 -3.67 3.74 -13.34
C GLU A 392 -5.18 3.50 -13.48
N ILE A 393 -5.86 3.41 -12.35
CA ILE A 393 -7.33 3.44 -12.29
C ILE A 393 -7.77 4.76 -11.67
N GLN A 394 -8.65 5.46 -12.38
CA GLN A 394 -9.24 6.73 -11.99
C GLN A 394 -10.69 6.52 -11.58
N PHE A 395 -11.03 6.87 -10.33
CA PHE A 395 -12.40 6.84 -9.84
C PHE A 395 -13.04 8.21 -9.99
N ASP A 396 -14.05 8.31 -10.83
CA ASP A 396 -14.95 9.46 -10.90
C ASP A 396 -16.23 9.21 -10.11
N TYR A 397 -17.01 10.24 -9.85
CA TYR A 397 -18.20 10.18 -9.00
C TYR A 397 -17.93 9.53 -7.63
N VAL A 398 -16.72 9.68 -7.12
CA VAL A 398 -16.32 9.24 -5.78
C VAL A 398 -16.82 10.26 -4.76
N ARG A 399 -18.14 10.30 -4.63
CA ARG A 399 -18.89 11.27 -3.85
C ARG A 399 -20.35 10.85 -3.68
N PHE A 400 -21.03 11.51 -2.75
CA PHE A 400 -22.49 11.47 -2.68
C PHE A 400 -23.11 12.31 -3.81
N PRO A 401 -24.37 12.05 -4.19
CA PRO A 401 -25.05 12.90 -5.14
C PRO A 401 -25.18 14.33 -4.60
N ASP A 402 -25.05 15.30 -5.47
CA ASP A 402 -25.46 16.68 -5.19
C ASP A 402 -26.99 16.78 -5.25
N GLY A 403 -27.55 17.82 -4.63
CA GLY A 403 -29.00 18.02 -4.58
C GLY A 403 -29.74 17.20 -3.53
N THR A 404 -29.02 16.69 -2.51
CA THR A 404 -29.64 15.99 -1.36
C THR A 404 -30.02 16.92 -0.21
N TRP A 405 -29.70 18.18 -0.28
CA TRP A 405 -29.85 19.14 0.81
C TRP A 405 -31.26 19.16 1.42
N ASP A 406 -32.30 19.24 0.60
CA ASP A 406 -33.69 19.28 1.09
C ASP A 406 -34.10 17.99 1.81
N TYR A 407 -33.56 16.85 1.36
CA TYR A 407 -33.81 15.56 2.00
C TYR A 407 -33.05 15.43 3.32
N ASP A 408 -31.79 15.91 3.35
CA ASP A 408 -30.96 15.90 4.57
C ASP A 408 -31.57 16.80 5.65
N GLU A 409 -31.99 18.03 5.28
CA GLU A 409 -32.63 18.97 6.21
C GLU A 409 -33.97 18.43 6.74
N ALA A 410 -34.77 17.81 5.89
CA ALA A 410 -36.04 17.20 6.25
C ALA A 410 -35.89 15.87 7.01
N GLY A 411 -34.69 15.26 7.02
CA GLY A 411 -34.44 13.94 7.60
C GLY A 411 -35.26 12.84 6.93
N THR A 412 -35.44 12.91 5.61
CA THR A 412 -36.31 11.99 4.83
C THR A 412 -35.53 11.05 3.92
N ILE A 413 -34.21 11.05 3.98
CA ILE A 413 -33.31 10.23 3.18
C ILE A 413 -32.64 9.16 4.05
N ASP A 414 -32.54 7.96 3.52
CA ASP A 414 -31.77 6.85 4.09
C ASP A 414 -30.62 6.53 3.14
N TYR A 415 -29.40 6.76 3.63
CA TYR A 415 -28.18 6.44 2.91
C TYR A 415 -27.64 5.01 3.19
N HIS A 416 -28.31 4.22 4.01
CA HIS A 416 -27.85 2.93 4.53
C HIS A 416 -26.49 3.04 5.25
N ASN A 417 -26.39 4.00 6.17
CA ASN A 417 -25.15 4.29 6.92
C ASN A 417 -25.03 3.42 8.17
N ASP A 418 -24.75 2.14 8.00
CA ASP A 418 -24.67 1.16 9.10
C ASP A 418 -23.48 1.39 10.05
N ASN A 419 -22.49 2.18 9.64
CA ASN A 419 -21.25 2.40 10.39
C ASN A 419 -21.18 3.77 11.08
N ASP A 420 -22.23 4.56 11.02
CA ASP A 420 -22.29 5.92 11.58
C ASP A 420 -21.10 6.81 11.13
N GLU A 421 -20.83 6.79 9.82
CA GLU A 421 -19.74 7.54 9.19
C GLU A 421 -20.26 8.87 8.65
N SER A 422 -19.41 9.93 8.68
CA SER A 422 -19.69 11.10 7.85
C SER A 422 -19.48 10.78 6.36
N LYS A 423 -20.08 11.61 5.47
CA LYS A 423 -19.90 11.45 4.02
C LYS A 423 -18.41 11.48 3.61
N ALA A 424 -17.64 12.40 4.20
CA ALA A 424 -16.21 12.52 3.93
C ALA A 424 -15.38 11.31 4.44
N GLN A 425 -15.77 10.73 5.58
CA GLN A 425 -15.14 9.51 6.07
C GLN A 425 -15.38 8.33 5.12
N ALA A 426 -16.60 8.17 4.61
CA ALA A 426 -16.91 7.10 3.67
C ALA A 426 -16.14 7.26 2.35
N VAL A 427 -16.08 8.47 1.79
CA VAL A 427 -15.30 8.77 0.58
C VAL A 427 -13.81 8.48 0.79
N GLN A 428 -13.22 8.97 1.87
CA GLN A 428 -11.81 8.72 2.17
C GLN A 428 -11.52 7.22 2.35
N ARG A 429 -12.35 6.50 3.12
CA ARG A 429 -12.15 5.06 3.39
C ARG A 429 -12.33 4.20 2.15
N PHE A 430 -13.27 4.56 1.27
CA PHE A 430 -13.37 3.90 -0.03
C PHE A 430 -12.06 4.03 -0.83
N LEU A 431 -11.52 5.25 -0.93
CA LEU A 431 -10.26 5.48 -1.65
C LEU A 431 -9.07 4.80 -0.97
N GLN A 432 -9.04 4.75 0.37
CA GLN A 432 -8.03 4.00 1.12
C GLN A 432 -8.08 2.50 0.81
N TYR A 433 -9.28 1.91 0.81
CA TYR A 433 -9.48 0.51 0.42
C TYR A 433 -9.07 0.27 -1.02
N ALA A 434 -9.50 1.10 -1.96
CA ALA A 434 -9.14 0.98 -3.37
C ALA A 434 -7.63 1.11 -3.59
N ALA A 435 -6.98 2.09 -2.93
CA ALA A 435 -5.54 2.29 -3.01
C ALA A 435 -4.76 1.08 -2.45
N ASP A 436 -5.16 0.55 -1.30
CA ASP A 436 -4.51 -0.63 -0.71
C ASP A 436 -4.56 -1.84 -1.65
N ARG A 437 -5.71 -2.07 -2.30
CA ARG A 437 -5.91 -3.20 -3.21
C ARG A 437 -5.15 -3.02 -4.53
N LEU A 438 -5.26 -1.85 -5.16
CA LEU A 438 -4.64 -1.55 -6.45
C LEU A 438 -3.11 -1.39 -6.33
N HIS A 439 -2.60 -0.76 -5.27
CA HIS A 439 -1.17 -0.71 -5.00
C HIS A 439 -0.58 -2.11 -4.80
N GLY A 440 -1.32 -3.02 -4.15
CA GLY A 440 -0.94 -4.43 -4.04
C GLY A 440 -0.79 -5.14 -5.39
N ALA A 441 -1.53 -4.68 -6.41
CA ALA A 441 -1.44 -5.15 -7.80
C ALA A 441 -0.45 -4.34 -8.67
N GLY A 442 0.25 -3.33 -8.11
CA GLY A 442 1.21 -2.51 -8.84
C GLY A 442 0.57 -1.43 -9.74
N VAL A 443 -0.61 -0.96 -9.41
CA VAL A 443 -1.43 -0.02 -10.20
C VAL A 443 -1.66 1.27 -9.41
N TYR A 444 -1.48 2.42 -10.06
CA TYR A 444 -1.75 3.72 -9.46
C TYR A 444 -3.24 4.01 -9.35
N VAL A 445 -3.59 4.88 -8.41
CA VAL A 445 -4.99 5.29 -8.16
C VAL A 445 -5.12 6.80 -8.26
N SER A 446 -6.12 7.25 -8.99
CA SER A 446 -6.52 8.66 -9.01
C SER A 446 -8.01 8.83 -8.72
N ALA A 447 -8.38 10.05 -8.33
CA ALA A 447 -9.76 10.39 -8.04
C ALA A 447 -10.15 11.71 -8.70
N ASP A 448 -11.29 11.71 -9.36
CA ASP A 448 -11.92 12.92 -9.89
C ASP A 448 -12.73 13.61 -8.80
N VAL A 449 -12.53 14.90 -8.66
CA VAL A 449 -13.21 15.72 -7.66
C VAL A 449 -13.80 16.98 -8.30
N PHE A 450 -14.85 17.53 -7.73
CA PHE A 450 -15.35 18.82 -8.17
C PHE A 450 -14.32 19.94 -7.92
N GLY A 451 -14.34 20.99 -8.74
CA GLY A 451 -13.50 22.18 -8.53
C GLY A 451 -13.70 22.81 -7.15
N GLU A 452 -14.91 22.70 -6.57
CA GLU A 452 -15.24 23.12 -5.21
C GLU A 452 -14.42 22.41 -4.13
N CYS A 453 -13.93 21.21 -4.38
CA CYS A 453 -13.07 20.47 -3.43
C CYS A 453 -11.80 21.25 -3.05
N ALA A 454 -11.37 22.22 -3.88
CA ALA A 454 -10.25 23.12 -3.56
C ALA A 454 -10.60 24.22 -2.53
N GLU A 455 -11.84 24.31 -2.09
CA GLU A 455 -12.25 25.19 -0.99
C GLU A 455 -11.75 24.69 0.37
N LYS A 456 -11.91 25.52 1.41
CA LYS A 456 -11.36 25.21 2.75
C LYS A 456 -12.23 24.30 3.60
N TYR A 457 -13.43 23.98 3.14
CA TYR A 457 -14.44 23.23 3.89
C TYR A 457 -14.64 21.84 3.30
N VAL A 458 -15.26 20.96 4.06
CA VAL A 458 -15.77 19.68 3.56
C VAL A 458 -17.02 19.95 2.74
N THR A 459 -17.07 19.44 1.51
CA THR A 459 -18.22 19.66 0.63
C THR A 459 -19.43 18.84 1.06
N ALA A 460 -20.65 19.27 0.71
CA ALA A 460 -21.90 18.59 1.05
C ALA A 460 -21.95 17.12 0.58
N TYR A 461 -21.23 16.79 -0.46
CA TYR A 461 -21.14 15.46 -1.05
C TYR A 461 -19.91 14.66 -0.60
N GLY A 462 -19.22 15.12 0.46
CA GLY A 462 -18.18 14.37 1.18
C GLY A 462 -16.79 14.47 0.58
N GLN A 463 -16.50 15.37 -0.35
CA GLN A 463 -15.15 15.59 -0.86
C GLN A 463 -14.40 16.63 -0.01
N TYR A 464 -13.18 16.28 0.41
CA TYR A 464 -12.24 17.17 1.10
C TYR A 464 -10.84 16.95 0.56
N TRP A 465 -10.22 18.01 0.03
CA TRP A 465 -8.98 17.93 -0.74
C TRP A 465 -7.86 17.17 -0.02
N ALA A 466 -7.51 17.60 1.21
CA ALA A 466 -6.40 17.00 1.93
C ALA A 466 -6.62 15.51 2.25
N ALA A 467 -7.87 15.12 2.55
CA ALA A 467 -8.23 13.74 2.84
C ALA A 467 -8.15 12.83 1.61
N ILE A 468 -8.44 13.36 0.42
CA ILE A 468 -8.37 12.62 -0.84
C ILE A 468 -6.94 12.61 -1.36
N SER A 469 -6.30 13.79 -1.47
CA SER A 469 -4.94 13.93 -1.98
C SER A 469 -3.90 13.16 -1.14
N GLY A 470 -4.11 13.05 0.18
CA GLY A 470 -3.26 12.22 1.05
C GLY A 470 -3.30 10.73 0.72
N VAL A 471 -4.36 10.24 0.12
CA VAL A 471 -4.58 8.81 -0.16
C VAL A 471 -4.18 8.43 -1.58
N VAL A 472 -4.73 9.13 -2.60
CA VAL A 472 -4.53 8.77 -4.03
C VAL A 472 -3.19 9.23 -4.57
N ASP A 473 -2.76 8.69 -5.72
CA ASP A 473 -1.50 9.05 -6.37
C ASP A 473 -1.66 10.31 -7.25
N ALA A 474 -2.86 10.53 -7.81
CA ALA A 474 -3.22 11.78 -8.47
C ALA A 474 -4.62 12.23 -8.06
N ILE A 475 -4.79 13.54 -7.85
CA ILE A 475 -6.09 14.19 -7.62
C ILE A 475 -6.45 15.03 -8.84
N SER A 476 -7.64 14.82 -9.37
CA SER A 476 -8.06 15.32 -10.68
C SER A 476 -9.33 16.15 -10.55
N ALA A 477 -9.17 17.43 -10.28
CA ALA A 477 -10.33 18.32 -10.18
C ALA A 477 -10.93 18.66 -11.55
N MET A 478 -12.23 18.95 -11.56
CA MET A 478 -13.07 19.28 -12.72
C MET A 478 -13.56 20.74 -12.65
N PRO A 479 -12.69 21.76 -12.69
CA PRO A 479 -13.07 23.16 -12.57
C PRO A 479 -13.51 23.75 -13.93
N TYR A 480 -14.43 23.07 -14.63
CA TYR A 480 -14.89 23.56 -15.94
C TYR A 480 -15.49 24.95 -15.81
N PRO A 481 -15.03 25.95 -16.59
CA PRO A 481 -15.51 27.32 -16.46
C PRO A 481 -17.04 27.48 -16.58
N ASP A 482 -17.70 26.67 -17.43
CA ASP A 482 -19.16 26.76 -17.57
C ASP A 482 -19.96 26.03 -16.48
N HIS A 483 -19.30 25.40 -15.52
CA HIS A 483 -19.92 24.80 -14.32
C HIS A 483 -19.98 25.79 -13.14
N TYR A 484 -19.21 26.88 -13.18
CA TYR A 484 -19.28 27.90 -12.15
C TYR A 484 -20.47 28.84 -12.37
N SER A 485 -21.01 29.38 -11.28
CA SER A 485 -22.12 30.30 -11.33
C SER A 485 -21.67 31.69 -11.79
N ALA A 486 -22.51 32.33 -12.59
CA ALA A 486 -22.34 33.75 -12.95
C ALA A 486 -22.40 34.64 -11.71
N SER A 487 -21.57 35.70 -11.67
CA SER A 487 -21.61 36.73 -10.63
C SER A 487 -21.85 38.11 -11.25
N GLY A 488 -23.09 38.56 -11.25
CA GLY A 488 -23.50 39.76 -11.97
C GLY A 488 -23.26 39.61 -13.47
N SER A 489 -22.44 40.51 -14.04
CA SER A 489 -22.03 40.45 -15.46
C SER A 489 -20.79 39.58 -15.70
N TRP A 490 -20.20 39.04 -14.68
CA TRP A 490 -19.05 38.13 -14.82
C TRP A 490 -19.53 36.70 -15.12
N LEU A 491 -19.15 36.22 -16.29
CA LEU A 491 -19.47 34.87 -16.77
C LEU A 491 -18.18 34.04 -16.82
N PRO A 492 -17.99 33.09 -15.90
CA PRO A 492 -16.73 32.31 -15.81
C PRO A 492 -16.29 31.65 -17.12
N TRP A 493 -17.24 31.22 -17.96
CA TRP A 493 -16.95 30.58 -19.25
C TRP A 493 -16.53 31.58 -20.36
N GLU A 494 -16.64 32.89 -20.14
CA GLU A 494 -16.02 33.90 -21.00
C GLU A 494 -14.60 34.25 -20.56
N HIS A 495 -14.17 33.77 -19.37
CA HIS A 495 -12.90 34.07 -18.73
C HIS A 495 -12.16 32.80 -18.27
N PRO A 496 -11.84 31.85 -19.19
CA PRO A 496 -11.28 30.57 -18.82
C PRO A 496 -9.93 30.66 -18.09
N TYR A 497 -9.09 31.64 -18.42
CA TYR A 497 -7.81 31.84 -17.73
C TYR A 497 -8.01 32.24 -16.26
N GLU A 498 -8.80 33.25 -15.98
CA GLU A 498 -9.04 33.79 -14.64
C GLU A 498 -9.76 32.77 -13.77
N THR A 499 -10.71 32.04 -14.34
CA THR A 499 -11.45 30.99 -13.64
C THR A 499 -10.51 29.85 -13.23
N MET A 500 -9.72 29.37 -14.17
CA MET A 500 -8.76 28.30 -13.91
C MET A 500 -7.62 28.74 -13.01
N LYS A 501 -7.18 30.01 -13.09
CA LYS A 501 -6.17 30.57 -12.19
C LYS A 501 -6.69 30.63 -10.75
N THR A 502 -7.89 31.10 -10.54
CA THR A 502 -8.53 31.16 -9.20
C THR A 502 -8.62 29.75 -8.59
N PHE A 503 -9.02 28.76 -9.37
CA PHE A 503 -9.01 27.36 -8.95
C PHE A 503 -7.58 26.90 -8.62
N GLY A 504 -6.62 27.12 -9.53
CA GLY A 504 -5.24 26.65 -9.38
C GLY A 504 -4.54 27.21 -8.14
N GLU A 505 -4.79 28.49 -7.79
CA GLU A 505 -4.28 29.10 -6.55
C GLU A 505 -4.85 28.40 -5.30
N LYS A 506 -6.14 28.05 -5.30
CA LYS A 506 -6.77 27.32 -4.21
C LYS A 506 -6.22 25.89 -4.10
N ALA A 507 -6.12 25.19 -5.22
CA ALA A 507 -5.57 23.83 -5.27
C ALA A 507 -4.12 23.80 -4.75
N ALA A 508 -3.27 24.73 -5.19
CA ALA A 508 -1.89 24.86 -4.70
C ALA A 508 -1.83 25.09 -3.18
N ALA A 509 -2.74 25.93 -2.64
CA ALA A 509 -2.83 26.14 -1.20
C ALA A 509 -3.27 24.86 -0.45
N ARG A 510 -4.22 24.08 -0.98
CA ARG A 510 -4.66 22.82 -0.37
C ARG A 510 -3.56 21.75 -0.39
N GLN A 511 -2.75 21.73 -1.43
CA GLN A 511 -1.60 20.80 -1.50
C GLN A 511 -0.58 21.04 -0.37
N GLN A 512 -0.35 22.30 0.03
CA GLN A 512 0.52 22.64 1.15
C GLN A 512 -0.03 22.17 2.51
N GLU A 513 -1.33 21.92 2.60
CA GLU A 513 -2.02 21.46 3.80
C GLU A 513 -2.15 19.92 3.85
N THR A 514 -1.61 19.23 2.84
CA THR A 514 -1.78 17.78 2.69
C THR A 514 -0.46 17.08 2.98
N PRO A 515 -0.40 16.21 4.01
CA PRO A 515 0.73 15.29 4.18
C PRO A 515 0.83 14.33 2.98
N SER A 516 2.01 14.13 2.41
CA SER A 516 2.22 13.26 1.23
C SER A 516 1.22 13.53 0.08
N PRO A 517 1.17 14.77 -0.49
CA PRO A 517 0.14 15.13 -1.45
C PRO A 517 0.28 14.36 -2.77
N ALA A 518 -0.85 14.08 -3.40
CA ALA A 518 -0.96 13.51 -4.74
C ALA A 518 -0.44 14.47 -5.83
N ALA A 519 -0.15 13.96 -7.02
CA ALA A 519 0.02 14.81 -8.19
C ALA A 519 -1.30 15.52 -8.53
N VAL A 520 -1.26 16.83 -8.79
CA VAL A 520 -2.46 17.56 -9.25
C VAL A 520 -2.55 17.46 -10.76
N ARG A 521 -3.61 16.83 -11.24
CA ARG A 521 -3.85 16.58 -12.67
C ARG A 521 -5.27 17.00 -13.01
N THR A 522 -5.42 18.22 -13.53
CA THR A 522 -6.71 18.90 -13.66
C THR A 522 -7.39 18.57 -14.98
N TRP A 523 -8.69 18.30 -14.95
CA TRP A 523 -9.52 18.26 -16.13
C TRP A 523 -9.73 19.65 -16.70
N ILE A 524 -9.50 19.84 -17.99
CA ILE A 524 -9.78 21.09 -18.71
C ILE A 524 -10.99 20.92 -19.62
N GLN A 525 -11.80 21.98 -19.74
CA GLN A 525 -12.96 22.02 -20.61
C GLN A 525 -12.53 22.02 -22.08
N CYS A 526 -12.70 20.90 -22.78
CA CYS A 526 -12.38 20.75 -24.20
C CYS A 526 -13.64 20.58 -25.06
N TYR A 527 -14.68 21.30 -24.74
CA TYR A 527 -15.95 21.39 -25.44
C TYR A 527 -16.46 22.85 -25.39
N ASN A 528 -17.41 23.22 -26.25
CA ASN A 528 -17.97 24.57 -26.22
C ASN A 528 -18.86 24.78 -25.01
N ALA A 529 -18.87 25.97 -24.45
CA ALA A 529 -19.69 26.30 -23.29
C ALA A 529 -21.18 25.96 -23.52
N ILE A 530 -21.79 25.31 -22.53
CA ILE A 530 -23.19 24.87 -22.58
C ILE A 530 -24.16 25.88 -22.01
N ARG A 531 -23.65 27.05 -21.58
CA ARG A 531 -24.43 28.18 -21.06
C ARG A 531 -24.36 29.40 -22.00
N GLU A 532 -25.38 30.22 -22.00
CA GLU A 532 -25.38 31.49 -22.76
C GLU A 532 -24.45 32.55 -22.15
N PRO A 533 -23.67 33.24 -23.03
CA PRO A 533 -23.46 32.99 -24.45
C PRO A 533 -22.68 31.69 -24.64
N TYR A 534 -23.06 30.88 -25.66
CA TYR A 534 -22.46 29.59 -25.96
C TYR A 534 -21.07 29.80 -26.61
N ASN A 535 -20.08 30.13 -25.82
CA ASN A 535 -18.74 30.42 -26.31
C ASN A 535 -18.06 29.19 -26.93
N THR A 536 -17.40 29.40 -28.06
CA THR A 536 -16.56 28.40 -28.67
C THR A 536 -15.26 28.29 -27.88
N TYR A 537 -14.93 27.08 -27.42
CA TYR A 537 -13.65 26.79 -26.76
C TYR A 537 -12.69 26.24 -27.82
N GLY A 538 -11.99 27.14 -28.49
CA GLY A 538 -10.95 26.85 -29.50
C GLY A 538 -9.56 26.76 -28.88
N PRO A 539 -8.52 26.85 -29.71
CA PRO A 539 -7.13 26.80 -29.25
C PRO A 539 -6.80 27.84 -28.18
N ASP A 540 -7.35 29.08 -28.29
CA ASP A 540 -7.06 30.17 -27.35
C ASP A 540 -7.61 29.88 -25.94
N GLU A 541 -8.84 29.36 -25.82
CA GLU A 541 -9.47 29.01 -24.55
C GLU A 541 -8.81 27.79 -23.91
N ILE A 542 -8.39 26.82 -24.71
CA ILE A 542 -7.65 25.65 -24.21
C ILE A 542 -6.26 26.08 -23.72
N ALA A 543 -5.53 26.88 -24.50
CA ALA A 543 -4.22 27.41 -24.10
C ALA A 543 -4.32 28.28 -22.83
N ALA A 544 -5.40 29.07 -22.70
CA ALA A 544 -5.65 29.89 -21.52
C ALA A 544 -5.80 29.05 -20.23
N GLN A 545 -6.55 27.93 -20.29
CA GLN A 545 -6.71 27.01 -19.17
C GLN A 545 -5.37 26.36 -18.78
N ILE A 546 -4.62 25.82 -19.75
CA ILE A 546 -3.31 25.19 -19.53
C ILE A 546 -2.32 26.19 -18.92
N ARG A 547 -2.25 27.42 -19.47
CA ARG A 547 -1.39 28.49 -18.95
C ARG A 547 -1.72 28.84 -17.52
N ALA A 548 -3.01 28.97 -17.16
CA ALA A 548 -3.46 29.29 -15.81
C ALA A 548 -3.02 28.24 -14.79
N LEU A 549 -3.11 26.95 -15.13
CA LEU A 549 -2.62 25.86 -14.28
C LEU A 549 -1.08 25.93 -14.08
N ASN A 550 -0.32 26.18 -15.15
CA ASN A 550 1.12 26.32 -15.07
C ASN A 550 1.53 27.54 -14.22
N ASP A 551 0.88 28.70 -14.42
CA ASP A 551 1.14 29.94 -13.69
C ASP A 551 0.86 29.82 -12.18
N THR A 552 0.03 28.87 -11.77
CA THR A 552 -0.31 28.57 -10.38
C THR A 552 0.44 27.38 -9.77
N GLY A 553 1.41 26.81 -10.51
CA GLY A 553 2.27 25.73 -10.03
C GLY A 553 1.62 24.34 -10.04
N ASN A 554 0.46 24.17 -10.68
CA ASN A 554 -0.20 22.87 -10.85
C ASN A 554 0.38 22.15 -12.08
N THR A 555 1.57 21.58 -11.92
CA THR A 555 2.41 21.06 -13.01
C THR A 555 2.30 19.55 -13.24
N GLY A 556 1.44 18.85 -12.50
CA GLY A 556 1.21 17.40 -12.69
C GLY A 556 0.52 17.05 -14.01
N GLY A 557 0.10 18.05 -14.75
CA GLY A 557 -0.50 17.93 -16.07
C GLY A 557 -1.98 18.23 -16.13
N TYR A 558 -2.61 17.80 -17.22
CA TYR A 558 -4.03 18.01 -17.46
C TYR A 558 -4.63 16.85 -18.26
N MET A 559 -5.96 16.74 -18.22
CA MET A 559 -6.73 15.83 -19.05
C MET A 559 -7.84 16.63 -19.76
N THR A 560 -8.11 16.30 -21.03
CA THR A 560 -9.09 17.02 -21.84
C THR A 560 -10.47 16.39 -21.68
N TRP A 561 -11.40 17.09 -21.01
CA TRP A 561 -12.78 16.63 -20.96
C TRP A 561 -13.54 16.99 -22.24
N ASN A 562 -13.95 15.99 -22.97
CA ASN A 562 -14.83 16.08 -24.13
C ASN A 562 -15.68 14.81 -24.15
N ALA A 563 -16.88 14.85 -23.61
CA ALA A 563 -17.76 13.69 -23.44
C ALA A 563 -17.99 12.90 -24.74
N ALA A 564 -18.03 13.61 -25.89
CA ALA A 564 -18.15 12.98 -27.21
C ALA A 564 -16.83 12.40 -27.74
N SER A 565 -15.71 12.62 -27.07
CA SER A 565 -14.35 12.27 -27.56
C SER A 565 -14.13 12.71 -29.01
N SER A 566 -14.63 13.93 -29.37
CA SER A 566 -14.65 14.39 -30.76
C SER A 566 -13.24 14.49 -31.35
N LEU A 567 -12.95 13.62 -32.32
CA LEU A 567 -11.65 13.61 -33.01
C LEU A 567 -11.38 14.92 -33.75
N ASP A 568 -12.42 15.55 -34.33
CA ASP A 568 -12.29 16.85 -35.00
C ASP A 568 -11.98 17.96 -34.00
N LYS A 569 -12.57 17.91 -32.80
CA LYS A 569 -12.23 18.86 -31.73
C LYS A 569 -10.77 18.70 -31.30
N TYR A 570 -10.31 17.48 -31.06
CA TYR A 570 -8.93 17.21 -30.68
C TYR A 570 -7.94 17.65 -31.77
N ARG A 571 -8.22 17.38 -33.04
CA ARG A 571 -7.43 17.88 -34.19
C ARG A 571 -7.38 19.42 -34.20
N TYR A 572 -8.54 20.06 -33.99
CA TYR A 572 -8.64 21.53 -34.01
C TYR A 572 -7.78 22.19 -32.93
N VAL A 573 -7.71 21.62 -31.74
CA VAL A 573 -6.98 22.19 -30.60
C VAL A 573 -5.57 21.62 -30.44
N SER A 574 -5.16 20.64 -31.25
CA SER A 574 -3.90 19.90 -31.07
C SER A 574 -2.65 20.80 -31.00
N GLY A 575 -2.65 21.92 -31.72
CA GLY A 575 -1.51 22.86 -31.77
C GLY A 575 -1.19 23.53 -30.43
N VAL A 576 -2.08 23.44 -29.43
CA VAL A 576 -1.90 24.08 -28.09
C VAL A 576 -1.82 23.07 -26.95
N LEU A 577 -1.84 21.78 -27.24
CA LEU A 577 -1.75 20.69 -26.24
C LEU A 577 -0.29 20.32 -25.87
N ASN A 578 0.69 21.13 -26.22
CA ASN A 578 2.13 20.88 -25.98
C ASN A 578 2.58 21.14 -24.53
#